data_ff8c883801f16a3dec482d628168ee91
#
_entry.id   ff8c883801f16a3dec482d628168ee91
#
_cell.length_a   1.000
_cell.length_b   1.000
_cell.length_c   1.000
_cell.angle_alpha   90.00
_cell.angle_beta   90.00
_cell.angle_gamma   90.00
#
_symmetry.space_group_name_H-M   'P 1'
#
loop_
_entity.id
_entity.type
_entity.pdbx_description
1 polymer ?
#
loop_
_entity_poly.entity_id
_entity_poly.type
_entity_poly.pdbx_seq_one_letter_code
_entity_poly.pdbx_strand_id
1 'polypeptide(L)'
;MSNYRLMQGDCIKLMQSLPNNSVDLIVTDPPYEHVMGGMKSKKYNVGTWKADSYINMKMSQFKKKDIFRFLDTAIPKMKKVNMFVFCSRLQLAHYFDYLNQHKKLKYDLLVWDKSSKDNKYGMKSSMFYTSDIEYVLRIYESGVHLFKVLTKDKSKSDYRYYMKRQKFAQPKGLHESMKPVELLERYIKVSTNEGDTVLDCFMGSGSTGVAAKQLKRNFIGMELDPKYFEIAKKRIESAPITLF
;
A
#
# COMPACT_ATOMS: atom_id res chain seq x y z
N MET A 1 -23.77 7.66 -5.00
CA MET A 1 -22.90 6.56 -5.50
C MET A 1 -21.46 7.01 -5.39
N SER A 2 -20.54 6.14 -4.98
CA SER A 2 -19.10 6.46 -4.99
C SER A 2 -18.61 6.56 -6.44
N ASN A 3 -17.90 7.63 -6.76
CA ASN A 3 -17.30 7.82 -8.07
C ASN A 3 -15.86 7.25 -8.04
N TYR A 4 -15.47 6.58 -9.13
CA TYR A 4 -14.08 6.17 -9.30
C TYR A 4 -13.54 6.66 -10.64
N ARG A 5 -12.29 7.13 -10.59
CA ARG A 5 -11.53 7.60 -11.74
C ARG A 5 -10.26 6.77 -11.86
N LEU A 6 -10.12 5.99 -12.91
CA LEU A 6 -8.95 5.19 -13.19
C LEU A 6 -8.14 5.83 -14.30
N MET A 7 -6.83 5.93 -14.13
CA MET A 7 -5.93 6.63 -15.02
C MET A 7 -4.72 5.75 -15.34
N GLN A 8 -4.52 5.44 -16.62
CA GLN A 8 -3.36 4.67 -17.08
C GLN A 8 -2.19 5.60 -17.38
N GLY A 9 -1.02 5.35 -16.79
CA GLY A 9 0.20 6.09 -17.05
C GLY A 9 1.09 6.32 -15.84
N ASP A 10 2.12 7.13 -16.02
CA ASP A 10 3.06 7.53 -14.96
C ASP A 10 2.36 8.36 -13.89
N CYS A 11 2.41 7.89 -12.65
CA CYS A 11 1.68 8.50 -11.54
C CYS A 11 2.09 9.96 -11.27
N ILE A 12 3.36 10.31 -11.45
CA ILE A 12 3.85 11.67 -11.24
C ILE A 12 3.19 12.63 -12.24
N LYS A 13 3.17 12.24 -13.53
CA LYS A 13 2.51 13.03 -14.58
C LYS A 13 1.01 13.12 -14.36
N LEU A 14 0.39 12.00 -14.00
CA LEU A 14 -1.05 11.95 -13.76
C LEU A 14 -1.48 12.77 -12.53
N MET A 15 -0.71 12.71 -11.44
CA MET A 15 -0.98 13.54 -10.26
C MET A 15 -0.90 15.04 -10.54
N GLN A 16 -0.06 15.48 -11.49
CA GLN A 16 0.01 16.90 -11.87
C GLN A 16 -1.32 17.42 -12.42
N SER A 17 -2.13 16.55 -13.04
CA SER A 17 -3.46 16.91 -13.55
C SER A 17 -4.56 16.96 -12.47
N LEU A 18 -4.28 16.50 -11.27
CA LEU A 18 -5.23 16.59 -10.16
C LEU A 18 -5.21 17.98 -9.53
N PRO A 19 -6.38 18.50 -9.13
CA PRO A 19 -6.42 19.72 -8.35
C PRO A 19 -5.67 19.58 -7.02
N ASN A 20 -5.06 20.63 -6.53
CA ASN A 20 -4.53 20.64 -5.18
C ASN A 20 -5.69 20.57 -4.16
N ASN A 21 -5.43 20.03 -2.98
CA ASN A 21 -6.41 19.87 -1.90
C ASN A 21 -7.68 19.09 -2.31
N SER A 22 -7.54 18.08 -3.20
CA SER A 22 -8.67 17.29 -3.70
C SER A 22 -8.74 15.86 -3.15
N VAL A 23 -7.70 15.41 -2.45
CA VAL A 23 -7.55 14.05 -1.92
C VAL A 23 -7.60 14.07 -0.39
N ASP A 24 -8.35 13.16 0.20
CA ASP A 24 -8.49 13.02 1.67
C ASP A 24 -7.51 11.98 2.25
N LEU A 25 -7.21 10.93 1.49
CA LEU A 25 -6.33 9.85 1.92
C LEU A 25 -5.54 9.30 0.72
N ILE A 26 -4.25 9.02 0.93
CA ILE A 26 -3.46 8.20 0.02
C ILE A 26 -3.17 6.84 0.69
N VAL A 27 -3.45 5.75 -0.03
CA VAL A 27 -3.04 4.38 0.36
C VAL A 27 -2.39 3.75 -0.85
N THR A 28 -1.09 3.48 -0.79
CA THR A 28 -0.35 3.14 -2.00
C THR A 28 0.86 2.24 -1.73
N ASP A 29 1.24 1.44 -2.72
CA ASP A 29 2.32 0.45 -2.68
C ASP A 29 3.30 0.69 -3.83
N PRO A 30 4.22 1.68 -3.71
CA PRO A 30 5.20 1.96 -4.75
C PRO A 30 6.16 0.78 -4.95
N PRO A 31 6.80 0.66 -6.12
CA PRO A 31 7.80 -0.38 -6.37
C PRO A 31 8.91 -0.35 -5.33
N TYR A 32 9.36 -1.53 -4.88
CA TYR A 32 10.45 -1.61 -3.91
C TYR A 32 11.81 -1.52 -4.61
N GLU A 33 12.79 -0.94 -3.92
CA GLU A 33 14.15 -0.78 -4.47
C GLU A 33 14.81 -2.13 -4.78
N HIS A 34 14.57 -3.14 -3.93
CA HIS A 34 14.99 -4.53 -4.15
C HIS A 34 13.88 -5.46 -3.70
N VAL A 35 13.35 -6.26 -4.59
CA VAL A 35 12.46 -7.36 -4.24
C VAL A 35 13.30 -8.62 -4.08
N MET A 36 13.64 -8.96 -2.83
CA MET A 36 14.19 -10.26 -2.52
C MET A 36 13.02 -11.21 -2.23
N GLY A 37 12.63 -12.00 -3.20
CA GLY A 37 11.63 -13.05 -3.00
C GLY A 37 10.54 -13.07 -4.06
N GLY A 38 10.54 -14.04 -4.85
CA GLY A 38 9.64 -14.39 -5.94
C GLY A 38 10.25 -15.53 -6.73
N MET A 39 10.89 -16.48 -6.02
CA MET A 39 11.38 -17.68 -6.68
C MET A 39 10.20 -18.56 -7.05
N LYS A 40 9.84 -18.58 -8.33
CA LYS A 40 9.24 -19.78 -8.90
C LYS A 40 10.31 -20.85 -8.85
N SER A 41 10.21 -21.74 -7.86
CA SER A 41 11.08 -22.89 -7.75
C SER A 41 10.83 -23.82 -8.93
N LYS A 42 11.65 -23.70 -9.98
CA LYS A 42 11.92 -24.85 -10.82
C LYS A 42 13.07 -25.59 -10.16
N LYS A 43 12.75 -26.79 -9.63
CA LYS A 43 13.64 -27.82 -9.09
C LYS A 43 14.94 -27.31 -8.46
N TYR A 44 14.99 -27.34 -7.13
CA TYR A 44 16.22 -27.18 -6.38
C TYR A 44 17.15 -28.38 -6.64
N ASN A 45 18.25 -28.14 -7.32
CA ASN A 45 19.47 -28.92 -7.09
C ASN A 45 20.28 -28.15 -6.05
N VAL A 46 20.44 -28.75 -4.88
CA VAL A 46 21.24 -28.24 -3.78
C VAL A 46 22.69 -28.12 -4.29
N GLY A 47 23.21 -26.92 -4.42
CA GLY A 47 24.65 -26.74 -4.66
C GLY A 47 25.10 -25.55 -5.52
N THR A 48 24.28 -24.92 -6.32
CA THR A 48 24.75 -23.80 -7.14
C THR A 48 23.76 -22.63 -7.12
N TRP A 49 24.08 -21.61 -6.33
CA TRP A 49 23.40 -20.32 -6.40
C TRP A 49 23.88 -19.60 -7.67
N LYS A 50 23.09 -19.58 -8.72
CA LYS A 50 23.28 -18.63 -9.83
C LYS A 50 22.60 -17.34 -9.46
N ALA A 51 23.38 -16.32 -9.13
CA ALA A 51 22.93 -14.96 -8.89
C ALA A 51 22.16 -14.36 -10.09
N ASP A 52 22.35 -14.93 -11.27
CA ASP A 52 21.83 -14.40 -12.53
C ASP A 52 20.31 -14.53 -12.71
N SER A 53 19.63 -15.38 -11.94
CA SER A 53 18.17 -15.50 -12.01
C SER A 53 17.42 -14.35 -11.32
N TYR A 54 18.10 -13.51 -10.56
CA TYR A 54 17.53 -12.35 -9.85
C TYR A 54 17.56 -11.06 -10.68
N ILE A 55 18.32 -11.03 -11.78
CA ILE A 55 18.61 -9.80 -12.54
C ILE A 55 17.57 -9.51 -13.61
N ASN A 56 16.72 -10.46 -14.00
CA ASN A 56 15.81 -10.32 -15.14
C ASN A 56 14.38 -9.86 -14.81
N MET A 57 14.03 -9.56 -13.56
CA MET A 57 12.86 -8.75 -13.31
C MET A 57 13.25 -7.28 -13.46
N LYS A 58 12.98 -6.69 -14.61
CA LYS A 58 12.93 -5.23 -14.83
C LYS A 58 11.81 -4.61 -13.99
N MET A 59 11.86 -4.76 -12.67
CA MET A 59 11.02 -3.95 -11.80
C MET A 59 11.68 -2.59 -11.68
N SER A 60 10.95 -1.54 -12.01
CA SER A 60 11.41 -0.17 -11.82
C SER A 60 11.79 0.02 -10.35
N GLN A 61 13.07 0.32 -10.11
CA GLN A 61 13.54 0.59 -8.75
C GLN A 61 13.08 1.98 -8.34
N PHE A 62 12.31 2.04 -7.26
CA PHE A 62 11.83 3.30 -6.70
C PHE A 62 12.83 3.76 -5.62
N LYS A 63 13.80 4.59 -6.04
CA LYS A 63 14.93 5.03 -5.23
C LYS A 63 14.65 6.34 -4.48
N LYS A 64 15.59 6.80 -3.68
CA LYS A 64 15.50 8.04 -2.90
C LYS A 64 14.92 9.23 -3.68
N LYS A 65 15.46 9.51 -4.88
CA LYS A 65 14.99 10.63 -5.72
C LYS A 65 13.54 10.46 -6.17
N ASP A 66 13.11 9.23 -6.42
CA ASP A 66 11.75 8.92 -6.87
C ASP A 66 10.75 9.06 -5.71
N ILE A 67 11.17 8.63 -4.50
CA ILE A 67 10.42 8.82 -3.25
C ILE A 67 10.21 10.32 -2.98
N PHE A 68 11.28 11.13 -3.06
CA PHE A 68 11.19 12.57 -2.81
C PHE A 68 10.26 13.23 -3.83
N ARG A 69 10.46 12.94 -5.12
CA ARG A 69 9.59 13.48 -6.18
C ARG A 69 8.14 13.05 -6.03
N PHE A 70 7.91 11.80 -5.61
CA PHE A 70 6.56 11.31 -5.32
C PHE A 70 5.91 12.09 -4.19
N LEU A 71 6.59 12.26 -3.04
CA LEU A 71 6.06 12.97 -1.90
C LEU A 71 5.82 14.46 -2.23
N ASP A 72 6.76 15.14 -2.91
CA ASP A 72 6.63 16.54 -3.33
C ASP A 72 5.43 16.73 -4.28
N THR A 73 5.12 15.71 -5.10
CA THR A 73 3.98 15.78 -6.02
C THR A 73 2.66 15.44 -5.32
N ALA A 74 2.67 14.45 -4.43
CA ALA A 74 1.46 13.91 -3.79
C ALA A 74 0.93 14.82 -2.66
N ILE A 75 1.83 15.37 -1.84
CA ILE A 75 1.47 16.17 -0.67
C ILE A 75 0.57 17.36 -1.03
N PRO A 76 0.86 18.17 -2.06
CA PRO A 76 -0.02 19.29 -2.43
C PRO A 76 -1.42 18.87 -2.90
N LYS A 77 -1.61 17.61 -3.31
CA LYS A 77 -2.92 17.11 -3.74
C LYS A 77 -3.85 16.80 -2.58
N MET A 78 -3.31 16.65 -1.38
CA MET A 78 -4.06 16.31 -0.19
C MET A 78 -4.65 17.56 0.49
N LYS A 79 -5.87 17.44 1.01
CA LYS A 79 -6.51 18.51 1.85
C LYS A 79 -5.74 18.70 3.15
N LYS A 80 -5.30 17.60 3.76
CA LYS A 80 -4.32 17.50 4.85
C LYS A 80 -3.53 16.25 4.62
N VAL A 81 -2.24 16.26 4.90
CA VAL A 81 -1.41 15.08 4.68
C VAL A 81 -1.85 13.93 5.58
N ASN A 82 -2.24 12.85 4.95
CA ASN A 82 -2.64 11.60 5.59
C ASN A 82 -2.47 10.45 4.58
N MET A 83 -1.38 9.73 4.69
CA MET A 83 -1.07 8.67 3.73
C MET A 83 -0.51 7.43 4.42
N PHE A 84 -0.82 6.27 3.83
CA PHE A 84 -0.22 4.99 4.15
C PHE A 84 0.57 4.53 2.93
N VAL A 85 1.88 4.38 3.11
CA VAL A 85 2.79 3.97 2.04
C VAL A 85 3.45 2.67 2.43
N PHE A 86 3.21 1.62 1.66
CA PHE A 86 3.95 0.38 1.80
C PHE A 86 5.40 0.59 1.35
N CYS A 87 6.35 0.02 2.05
CA CYS A 87 7.76 0.19 1.70
C CYS A 87 8.62 -0.98 2.17
N SER A 88 9.74 -1.17 1.49
CA SER A 88 10.78 -2.08 1.94
C SER A 88 11.57 -1.49 3.10
N ARG A 89 12.28 -2.35 3.85
CA ARG A 89 13.19 -1.90 4.93
C ARG A 89 14.28 -0.94 4.44
N LEU A 90 14.72 -1.08 3.19
CA LEU A 90 15.76 -0.21 2.62
C LEU A 90 15.22 1.18 2.31
N GLN A 91 13.97 1.27 1.86
CA GLN A 91 13.33 2.54 1.54
C GLN A 91 12.97 3.36 2.80
N LEU A 92 12.84 2.73 3.98
CA LEU A 92 12.56 3.45 5.24
C LEU A 92 13.55 4.58 5.50
N ALA A 93 14.86 4.34 5.26
CA ALA A 93 15.87 5.38 5.43
C ALA A 93 15.60 6.61 4.55
N HIS A 94 15.16 6.41 3.31
CA HIS A 94 14.86 7.50 2.39
C HIS A 94 13.60 8.28 2.79
N TYR A 95 12.56 7.60 3.28
CA TYR A 95 11.39 8.26 3.85
C TYR A 95 11.74 9.08 5.08
N PHE A 96 12.57 8.53 5.99
CA PHE A 96 13.00 9.27 7.19
C PHE A 96 13.87 10.48 6.83
N ASP A 97 14.73 10.39 5.82
CA ASP A 97 15.48 11.54 5.31
C ASP A 97 14.54 12.66 4.84
N TYR A 98 13.47 12.31 4.12
CA TYR A 98 12.47 13.29 3.69
C TYR A 98 11.74 13.91 4.89
N LEU A 99 11.28 13.09 5.81
CA LEU A 99 10.53 13.55 6.99
C LEU A 99 11.38 14.42 7.92
N ASN A 100 12.68 14.14 8.02
CA ASN A 100 13.62 14.98 8.78
C ASN A 100 13.75 16.39 8.23
N GLN A 101 13.53 16.59 6.92
CA GLN A 101 13.54 17.89 6.27
C GLN A 101 12.16 18.59 6.38
N HIS A 102 11.09 17.86 6.67
CA HIS A 102 9.70 18.33 6.69
C HIS A 102 9.09 18.22 8.10
N LYS A 103 9.56 19.05 9.04
CA LYS A 103 9.22 18.97 10.49
C LYS A 103 7.74 19.07 10.85
N LYS A 104 6.88 19.53 9.94
CA LYS A 104 5.41 19.55 10.14
C LYS A 104 4.78 18.17 9.97
N LEU A 105 5.46 17.27 9.26
CA LEU A 105 5.01 15.91 9.04
C LEU A 105 5.38 15.01 10.23
N LYS A 106 4.45 14.18 10.61
CA LYS A 106 4.60 13.13 11.61
C LYS A 106 4.46 11.78 10.96
N TYR A 107 4.90 10.74 11.63
CA TYR A 107 4.75 9.38 11.12
C TYR A 107 4.53 8.34 12.22
N ASP A 108 3.86 7.26 11.80
CA ASP A 108 3.81 5.98 12.52
C ASP A 108 4.36 4.89 11.62
N LEU A 109 5.21 4.02 12.18
CA LEU A 109 5.65 2.81 11.48
C LEU A 109 4.76 1.65 11.87
N LEU A 110 4.03 1.12 10.89
CA LEU A 110 3.16 -0.03 11.02
C LEU A 110 3.82 -1.27 10.42
N VAL A 111 3.43 -2.44 10.87
CA VAL A 111 3.92 -3.72 10.37
C VAL A 111 2.73 -4.57 9.93
N TRP A 112 2.71 -4.93 8.64
CA TRP A 112 1.83 -5.98 8.16
C TRP A 112 2.52 -7.33 8.33
N ASP A 113 1.97 -8.15 9.22
CA ASP A 113 2.42 -9.50 9.50
C ASP A 113 1.66 -10.49 8.59
N LYS A 114 2.37 -11.11 7.68
CA LYS A 114 1.85 -12.08 6.70
C LYS A 114 1.85 -13.51 7.23
N SER A 115 2.37 -13.73 8.45
CA SER A 115 2.48 -15.07 9.01
C SER A 115 1.11 -15.76 9.08
N SER A 116 1.01 -16.97 8.54
CA SER A 116 -0.15 -17.84 8.71
C SER A 116 0.01 -18.70 9.96
N LYS A 117 -1.10 -19.22 10.50
CA LYS A 117 -1.05 -20.20 11.60
C LYS A 117 -0.17 -21.42 11.26
N ASP A 118 -0.03 -21.72 9.99
CA ASP A 118 0.67 -22.91 9.50
C ASP A 118 2.15 -22.65 9.16
N ASN A 119 2.70 -21.48 9.45
CA ASN A 119 4.11 -21.10 9.16
C ASN A 119 4.62 -21.46 7.73
N LYS A 120 3.72 -21.51 6.75
CA LYS A 120 4.05 -21.99 5.40
C LYS A 120 4.77 -20.96 4.52
N TYR A 121 4.97 -19.72 4.99
CA TYR A 121 5.54 -18.64 4.18
C TYR A 121 6.99 -18.29 4.52
N GLY A 122 7.59 -18.91 5.54
CA GLY A 122 9.00 -18.73 5.84
C GLY A 122 9.88 -19.54 4.88
N MET A 123 10.61 -18.88 3.97
CA MET A 123 11.73 -19.56 3.32
C MET A 123 12.73 -19.95 4.40
N LYS A 124 13.01 -21.26 4.52
CA LYS A 124 14.12 -21.71 5.38
C LYS A 124 15.42 -21.25 4.72
N SER A 125 16.14 -20.37 5.39
CA SER A 125 17.49 -19.98 5.01
C SER A 125 18.44 -20.35 6.14
N SER A 126 19.58 -20.92 5.79
CA SER A 126 20.67 -21.19 6.71
C SER A 126 21.64 -20.02 6.84
N MET A 127 21.48 -18.95 6.05
CA MET A 127 22.44 -17.87 5.92
C MET A 127 21.96 -16.51 6.40
N PHE A 128 20.63 -16.29 6.51
CA PHE A 128 20.07 -15.00 6.93
C PHE A 128 18.67 -15.16 7.51
N TYR A 129 18.23 -14.18 8.29
CA TYR A 129 16.86 -14.12 8.79
C TYR A 129 15.89 -13.85 7.64
N THR A 130 14.85 -14.67 7.53
CA THR A 130 13.74 -14.45 6.60
C THR A 130 12.68 -13.57 7.24
N SER A 131 11.98 -12.78 6.43
CA SER A 131 10.94 -11.88 6.92
C SER A 131 9.59 -12.21 6.28
N ASP A 132 8.59 -12.37 7.12
CA ASP A 132 7.18 -12.52 6.75
C ASP A 132 6.36 -11.23 7.02
N ILE A 133 7.06 -10.11 7.16
CA ILE A 133 6.45 -8.81 7.40
C ILE A 133 6.72 -7.84 6.24
N GLU A 134 5.80 -6.89 6.08
CA GLU A 134 6.01 -5.68 5.29
C GLU A 134 5.80 -4.44 6.15
N TYR A 135 6.51 -3.38 5.82
CA TYR A 135 6.38 -2.10 6.51
C TYR A 135 5.36 -1.22 5.82
N VAL A 136 4.59 -0.49 6.63
CA VAL A 136 3.69 0.56 6.17
C VAL A 136 3.99 1.82 6.95
N LEU A 137 4.42 2.84 6.25
CA LEU A 137 4.68 4.14 6.84
C LEU A 137 3.42 4.99 6.70
N ARG A 138 2.79 5.33 7.83
CA ARG A 138 1.75 6.34 7.88
C ARG A 138 2.41 7.70 8.04
N ILE A 139 2.22 8.61 7.09
CA ILE A 139 2.71 9.99 7.12
C ILE A 139 1.50 10.91 7.27
N TYR A 140 1.55 11.85 8.21
CA TYR A 140 0.40 12.72 8.49
C TYR A 140 0.81 14.07 9.10
N GLU A 141 -0.07 15.07 8.97
CA GLU A 141 0.01 16.35 9.65
C GLU A 141 -0.70 16.32 11.00
N SER A 142 -0.29 17.22 11.90
CA SER A 142 -1.00 17.44 13.17
C SER A 142 -2.44 17.90 12.92
N GLY A 143 -3.38 17.39 13.74
CA GLY A 143 -4.80 17.74 13.63
C GLY A 143 -5.54 17.03 12.50
N VAL A 144 -4.92 16.04 11.86
CA VAL A 144 -5.63 15.04 11.08
C VAL A 144 -6.37 14.16 12.10
N HIS A 145 -7.67 14.39 12.27
CA HIS A 145 -8.52 13.59 13.17
C HIS A 145 -8.81 12.26 12.53
N LEU A 146 -8.14 11.22 13.01
CA LEU A 146 -8.24 9.96 12.35
C LEU A 146 -7.99 8.78 13.26
N PHE A 147 -8.80 8.64 14.19
CA PHE A 147 -9.16 7.35 14.71
C PHE A 147 -10.63 7.43 15.10
N LYS A 148 -11.51 7.20 14.12
CA LYS A 148 -12.87 6.89 14.47
C LYS A 148 -12.83 5.63 15.31
N VAL A 149 -13.26 5.75 16.55
CA VAL A 149 -13.54 4.58 17.39
C VAL A 149 -14.61 3.78 16.62
N LEU A 150 -14.20 2.67 16.00
CA LEU A 150 -15.07 1.87 15.13
C LEU A 150 -16.12 1.09 15.96
N THR A 151 -15.98 1.05 17.28
CA THR A 151 -17.01 0.49 18.16
C THR A 151 -17.27 1.41 19.34
N LYS A 152 -18.53 1.49 19.77
CA LYS A 152 -18.94 2.15 21.02
C LYS A 152 -18.57 1.30 22.25
N ASP A 153 -18.33 0.01 22.06
CA ASP A 153 -18.01 -0.93 23.14
C ASP A 153 -16.48 -1.00 23.32
N LYS A 154 -15.99 -0.24 24.26
CA LYS A 154 -14.58 -0.19 24.64
C LYS A 154 -14.06 -1.53 25.21
N SER A 155 -14.93 -2.45 25.61
CA SER A 155 -14.57 -3.76 26.16
C SER A 155 -14.34 -4.83 25.09
N LYS A 156 -15.02 -4.70 23.94
CA LYS A 156 -14.79 -5.53 22.76
C LYS A 156 -13.85 -4.80 21.81
N SER A 157 -12.68 -4.56 22.31
CA SER A 157 -11.73 -3.69 21.70
C SER A 157 -11.43 -4.06 20.27
N ASP A 158 -11.78 -3.19 19.37
CA ASP A 158 -11.04 -3.00 18.15
C ASP A 158 -9.64 -2.43 18.42
N TYR A 159 -9.12 -2.72 19.63
CA TYR A 159 -7.74 -2.45 20.02
C TYR A 159 -6.78 -2.95 18.94
N ARG A 160 -7.16 -4.02 18.24
CA ARG A 160 -6.42 -4.55 17.09
C ARG A 160 -6.33 -3.58 15.93
N TYR A 161 -7.27 -2.65 15.75
CA TYR A 161 -7.21 -1.63 14.70
C TYR A 161 -6.10 -0.62 14.92
N TYR A 162 -5.71 -0.40 16.17
CA TYR A 162 -4.70 0.58 16.54
C TYR A 162 -3.32 -0.03 16.79
N MET A 163 -3.20 -1.34 16.74
CA MET A 163 -1.90 -1.99 16.90
C MET A 163 -1.02 -1.75 15.68
N LYS A 164 0.21 -1.36 15.93
CA LYS A 164 1.22 -1.18 14.87
C LYS A 164 1.53 -2.48 14.12
N ARG A 165 1.37 -3.64 14.76
CA ARG A 165 1.45 -4.96 14.13
C ARG A 165 0.05 -5.43 13.72
N GLN A 166 -0.16 -5.65 12.43
CA GLN A 166 -1.45 -6.02 11.86
C GLN A 166 -1.32 -7.34 11.09
N LYS A 167 -2.02 -8.36 11.57
CA LYS A 167 -1.92 -9.72 11.02
C LYS A 167 -3.02 -9.97 10.01
N PHE A 168 -2.64 -10.14 8.73
CA PHE A 168 -3.51 -10.53 7.63
C PHE A 168 -2.78 -11.51 6.73
N ALA A 169 -3.47 -12.57 6.31
CA ALA A 169 -2.90 -13.52 5.36
C ALA A 169 -2.61 -12.86 4.01
N GLN A 170 -1.51 -13.27 3.38
CA GLN A 170 -1.23 -12.88 2.00
C GLN A 170 -2.32 -13.44 1.08
N PRO A 171 -3.00 -12.61 0.27
CA PRO A 171 -3.96 -13.10 -0.70
C PRO A 171 -3.30 -14.04 -1.72
N LYS A 172 -4.01 -15.10 -2.11
CA LYS A 172 -3.62 -15.96 -3.22
C LYS A 172 -4.37 -15.49 -4.48
N GLY A 173 -3.72 -15.44 -5.62
CA GLY A 173 -4.44 -15.17 -6.87
C GLY A 173 -3.68 -14.34 -7.89
N LEU A 174 -4.34 -13.35 -8.48
CA LEU A 174 -3.99 -12.66 -9.71
C LEU A 174 -2.64 -11.92 -9.72
N HIS A 175 -2.07 -11.59 -8.57
CA HIS A 175 -0.81 -10.86 -8.44
C HIS A 175 -0.04 -11.32 -7.21
N GLU A 176 1.27 -11.55 -7.35
CA GLU A 176 2.14 -12.02 -6.27
C GLU A 176 2.28 -11.01 -5.11
N SER A 177 2.12 -9.72 -5.40
CA SER A 177 2.21 -8.60 -4.42
C SER A 177 0.85 -8.02 -4.02
N MET A 178 -0.24 -8.74 -4.22
CA MET A 178 -1.58 -8.25 -3.90
C MET A 178 -1.74 -7.99 -2.40
N LYS A 179 -2.19 -6.79 -2.03
CA LYS A 179 -2.47 -6.46 -0.63
C LYS A 179 -3.87 -6.96 -0.22
N PRO A 180 -4.04 -7.44 1.04
CA PRO A 180 -5.35 -7.84 1.55
C PRO A 180 -6.34 -6.68 1.54
N VAL A 181 -7.52 -6.88 0.98
CA VAL A 181 -8.57 -5.85 0.94
C VAL A 181 -8.95 -5.41 2.35
N GLU A 182 -9.05 -6.35 3.30
CA GLU A 182 -9.41 -6.09 4.69
C GLU A 182 -8.37 -5.21 5.42
N LEU A 183 -7.09 -5.33 5.07
CA LEU A 183 -6.04 -4.45 5.59
C LEU A 183 -6.21 -3.02 5.07
N LEU A 184 -6.50 -2.88 3.78
CA LEU A 184 -6.71 -1.59 3.13
C LEU A 184 -8.01 -0.92 3.62
N GLU A 185 -9.09 -1.70 3.79
CA GLU A 185 -10.33 -1.23 4.41
C GLU A 185 -10.09 -0.66 5.81
N ARG A 186 -9.22 -1.29 6.60
CA ARG A 186 -8.87 -0.80 7.92
C ARG A 186 -8.27 0.61 7.85
N TYR A 187 -7.31 0.85 6.96
CA TYR A 187 -6.69 2.16 6.77
C TYR A 187 -7.71 3.21 6.30
N ILE A 188 -8.56 2.83 5.35
CA ILE A 188 -9.59 3.70 4.81
C ILE A 188 -10.66 4.03 5.87
N LYS A 189 -11.17 3.05 6.61
CA LYS A 189 -12.21 3.23 7.64
C LYS A 189 -11.79 4.18 8.76
N VAL A 190 -10.56 4.01 9.29
CA VAL A 190 -10.07 4.86 10.38
C VAL A 190 -9.70 6.26 9.92
N SER A 191 -9.51 6.47 8.62
CA SER A 191 -8.90 7.67 8.06
C SER A 191 -9.86 8.53 7.23
N THR A 192 -11.06 8.06 6.93
CA THR A 192 -11.98 8.76 6.02
C THR A 192 -13.45 8.59 6.42
N ASN A 193 -14.30 9.44 5.85
CA ASN A 193 -15.75 9.31 5.86
C ASN A 193 -16.26 8.74 4.52
N GLU A 194 -17.52 8.31 4.47
CA GLU A 194 -18.22 8.06 3.20
C GLU A 194 -18.17 9.33 2.34
N GLY A 195 -17.92 9.17 1.04
CA GLY A 195 -17.78 10.27 0.09
C GLY A 195 -16.39 10.91 0.03
N ASP A 196 -15.50 10.67 1.00
CA ASP A 196 -14.11 11.15 0.92
C ASP A 196 -13.36 10.47 -0.24
N THR A 197 -12.32 11.14 -0.76
CA THR A 197 -11.54 10.68 -1.91
C THR A 197 -10.26 9.96 -1.46
N VAL A 198 -10.13 8.70 -1.85
CA VAL A 198 -8.94 7.87 -1.67
C VAL A 198 -8.15 7.83 -2.98
N LEU A 199 -6.84 8.07 -2.92
CA LEU A 199 -5.92 7.97 -4.05
C LEU A 199 -4.95 6.80 -3.85
N ASP A 200 -4.78 6.01 -4.91
CA ASP A 200 -3.70 5.03 -5.02
C ASP A 200 -2.89 5.30 -6.29
N CYS A 201 -1.62 5.70 -6.11
CA CYS A 201 -0.74 6.10 -7.20
C CYS A 201 -0.08 4.91 -7.92
N PHE A 202 -0.16 3.72 -7.34
CA PHE A 202 0.40 2.46 -7.83
C PHE A 202 -0.60 1.33 -7.61
N MET A 203 -1.80 1.46 -8.20
CA MET A 203 -2.95 0.63 -7.83
C MET A 203 -2.79 -0.87 -8.15
N GLY A 204 -1.84 -1.25 -9.01
CA GLY A 204 -1.58 -2.63 -9.37
C GLY A 204 -2.86 -3.35 -9.80
N SER A 205 -3.23 -4.41 -9.07
CA SER A 205 -4.46 -5.15 -9.30
C SER A 205 -5.73 -4.53 -8.70
N GLY A 206 -5.67 -3.32 -8.13
CA GLY A 206 -6.82 -2.54 -7.69
C GLY A 206 -7.39 -2.87 -6.31
N SER A 207 -6.62 -3.49 -5.41
CA SER A 207 -7.14 -3.85 -4.07
C SER A 207 -7.60 -2.64 -3.26
N THR A 208 -6.89 -1.50 -3.33
CA THR A 208 -7.30 -0.25 -2.68
C THR A 208 -8.60 0.29 -3.24
N GLY A 209 -8.79 0.20 -4.57
CA GLY A 209 -10.02 0.63 -5.22
C GLY A 209 -11.23 -0.24 -4.84
N VAL A 210 -11.03 -1.55 -4.72
CA VAL A 210 -12.06 -2.47 -4.19
C VAL A 210 -12.46 -2.06 -2.79
N ALA A 211 -11.50 -1.88 -1.88
CA ALA A 211 -11.75 -1.46 -0.50
C ALA A 211 -12.47 -0.11 -0.42
N ALA A 212 -12.03 0.88 -1.20
CA ALA A 212 -12.64 2.21 -1.25
C ALA A 212 -14.11 2.13 -1.71
N LYS A 213 -14.39 1.38 -2.77
CA LYS A 213 -15.75 1.19 -3.29
C LYS A 213 -16.66 0.50 -2.28
N GLN A 214 -16.20 -0.60 -1.68
CA GLN A 214 -16.96 -1.32 -0.65
C GLN A 214 -17.34 -0.41 0.51
N LEU A 215 -16.50 0.53 0.86
CA LEU A 215 -16.69 1.49 1.93
C LEU A 215 -17.38 2.80 1.49
N LYS A 216 -17.87 2.89 0.26
CA LYS A 216 -18.54 4.07 -0.32
C LYS A 216 -17.64 5.33 -0.34
N ARG A 217 -16.33 5.17 -0.55
CA ARG A 217 -15.40 6.28 -0.78
C ARG A 217 -15.28 6.51 -2.28
N ASN A 218 -15.00 7.75 -2.67
CA ASN A 218 -14.52 8.03 -4.02
C ASN A 218 -13.10 7.50 -4.17
N PHE A 219 -12.74 7.07 -5.37
CA PHE A 219 -11.44 6.48 -5.62
C PHE A 219 -10.79 7.05 -6.87
N ILE A 220 -9.51 7.38 -6.77
CA ILE A 220 -8.63 7.70 -7.90
C ILE A 220 -7.53 6.66 -7.91
N GLY A 221 -7.41 5.90 -8.99
CA GLY A 221 -6.37 4.88 -9.15
C GLY A 221 -5.49 5.17 -10.35
N MET A 222 -4.17 5.01 -10.18
CA MET A 222 -3.18 5.18 -11.24
C MET A 222 -2.38 3.91 -11.42
N GLU A 223 -2.18 3.47 -12.66
CA GLU A 223 -1.39 2.28 -12.99
C GLU A 223 -0.65 2.49 -14.29
N LEU A 224 0.64 2.14 -14.31
CA LEU A 224 1.50 2.29 -15.46
C LEU A 224 1.31 1.14 -16.46
N ASP A 225 1.22 -0.09 -15.96
CA ASP A 225 1.11 -1.31 -16.77
C ASP A 225 -0.32 -1.49 -17.28
N PRO A 226 -0.55 -1.51 -18.61
CA PRO A 226 -1.89 -1.63 -19.18
C PRO A 226 -2.59 -2.93 -18.80
N LYS A 227 -1.86 -4.03 -18.59
CA LYS A 227 -2.44 -5.32 -18.18
C LYS A 227 -2.99 -5.24 -16.74
N TYR A 228 -2.22 -4.68 -15.82
CA TYR A 228 -2.68 -4.49 -14.44
C TYR A 228 -3.79 -3.45 -14.36
N PHE A 229 -3.74 -2.40 -15.17
CA PHE A 229 -4.81 -1.43 -15.28
C PHE A 229 -6.16 -2.09 -15.62
N GLU A 230 -6.21 -2.95 -16.64
CA GLU A 230 -7.42 -3.66 -17.02
C GLU A 230 -7.90 -4.66 -15.96
N ILE A 231 -6.98 -5.34 -15.27
CA ILE A 231 -7.30 -6.21 -14.14
C ILE A 231 -7.95 -5.40 -13.01
N ALA A 232 -7.33 -4.27 -12.64
CA ALA A 232 -7.85 -3.40 -11.59
C ALA A 232 -9.24 -2.87 -11.92
N LYS A 233 -9.43 -2.39 -13.15
CA LYS A 233 -10.70 -1.87 -13.64
C LYS A 233 -11.81 -2.91 -13.45
N LYS A 234 -11.64 -4.12 -13.98
CA LYS A 234 -12.61 -5.21 -13.86
C LYS A 234 -12.93 -5.55 -12.40
N ARG A 235 -11.90 -5.63 -11.54
CA ARG A 235 -12.09 -5.95 -10.11
C ARG A 235 -12.85 -4.87 -9.36
N ILE A 236 -12.53 -3.60 -9.63
CA ILE A 236 -13.20 -2.47 -8.99
C ILE A 236 -14.66 -2.39 -9.49
N GLU A 237 -14.89 -2.56 -10.80
CA GLU A 237 -16.25 -2.56 -11.37
C GLU A 237 -17.14 -3.65 -10.79
N SER A 238 -16.61 -4.86 -10.61
CA SER A 238 -17.35 -6.01 -10.08
C SER A 238 -17.47 -6.03 -8.54
N ALA A 239 -16.73 -5.19 -7.82
CA ALA A 239 -16.75 -5.19 -6.37
C ALA A 239 -18.14 -4.77 -5.84
N PRO A 240 -18.74 -5.52 -4.91
CA PRO A 240 -20.01 -5.15 -4.28
C PRO A 240 -19.83 -3.91 -3.40
N ILE A 241 -20.90 -3.14 -3.24
CA ILE A 241 -20.98 -2.12 -2.19
C ILE A 241 -21.44 -2.82 -0.92
N THR A 242 -20.65 -2.74 0.14
CA THR A 242 -21.04 -3.33 1.43
C THR A 242 -22.07 -2.42 2.10
N LEU A 243 -23.25 -2.97 2.36
CA LEU A 243 -24.27 -2.32 3.21
C LEU A 243 -23.91 -2.68 4.66
N PHE A 244 -23.52 -1.69 5.47
CA PHE A 244 -23.32 -1.82 6.90
C PHE A 244 -24.51 -1.27 7.67
#